data_11d645c2fc145c0fd79bc01569e6956f
#
_entry.id   11d645c2fc145c0fd79bc01569e6956f
#
_cell.length_a   1.000
_cell.length_b   1.000
_cell.length_c   1.000
_cell.angle_alpha   90.00
_cell.angle_beta   90.00
_cell.angle_gamma   90.00
#
_symmetry.space_group_name_H-M   'P 1'
#
loop_
_entity.id
_entity.type
_entity.pdbx_description
1 polymer ?
#
loop_
_entity_poly.entity_id
_entity_poly.type
_entity_poly.pdbx_seq_one_letter_code
_entity_poly.pdbx_strand_id
1 'polypeptide(L)'
;MLSSENDGDKTVMRDAFVHNRICRTALLLLVLLITASSISAQSSAIEPCQATPTPKPGTSASTTTPTKVDAKASQTLIDSSIPADPVIEKLLAPYAEKVQALSLVIGSLEGNLTKTGVGAGSLGHFVTDAILSEARKKSGKRIVLAITNAGGLRKNEIAAGELRASDIFELMPFENALITLDVTGVQLKKLLQIGTRDAQSGAKVEYRWNEQNRTEILSSKLLDANGNLQEINPETVYTIVTIDYLYKLNSGSYAVLQEGKNVTPLNITIRDAVTNYIKDETAAGRHIQSRIDNRYVQIGPGPKQETPPND
;
A
#
# COMPACT_ATOMS: atom_id res chain seq x y z
N MET A 1 -48.86 -47.22 39.58
CA MET A 1 -48.15 -46.61 40.73
C MET A 1 -47.48 -45.35 40.25
N LEU A 2 -47.87 -44.29 40.86
CA LEU A 2 -47.68 -42.88 40.51
C LEU A 2 -46.22 -42.41 40.48
N SER A 3 -45.81 -41.72 39.43
CA SER A 3 -44.63 -40.88 39.36
C SER A 3 -45.07 -39.44 39.68
N SER A 4 -44.57 -38.90 40.78
CA SER A 4 -44.67 -37.46 41.07
C SER A 4 -43.50 -36.74 40.40
N GLU A 5 -43.78 -35.99 39.38
CA GLU A 5 -42.82 -35.06 38.77
C GLU A 5 -42.64 -33.80 39.61
N ASN A 6 -41.43 -33.47 39.80
CA ASN A 6 -40.91 -32.41 40.67
C ASN A 6 -41.07 -31.03 40.03
N ASP A 7 -42.13 -30.30 40.45
CA ASP A 7 -42.51 -28.98 39.94
C ASP A 7 -41.70 -27.81 40.55
N GLY A 8 -40.72 -28.16 41.44
CA GLY A 8 -39.86 -27.16 42.13
C GLY A 8 -38.74 -26.53 41.31
N ASP A 9 -38.30 -27.16 40.21
CA ASP A 9 -37.09 -26.74 39.48
C ASP A 9 -37.36 -25.66 38.42
N LYS A 10 -38.59 -25.52 37.98
CA LYS A 10 -38.96 -24.50 36.97
C LYS A 10 -39.10 -23.09 37.54
N THR A 11 -39.44 -22.96 38.82
CA THR A 11 -39.61 -21.68 39.51
C THR A 11 -38.25 -21.04 39.85
N VAL A 12 -37.26 -21.82 40.26
CA VAL A 12 -35.93 -21.32 40.59
C VAL A 12 -35.16 -20.83 39.35
N MET A 13 -35.36 -21.47 38.20
CA MET A 13 -34.76 -21.00 36.94
C MET A 13 -35.38 -19.70 36.39
N ARG A 14 -36.65 -19.45 36.62
CA ARG A 14 -37.32 -18.22 36.18
C ARG A 14 -36.84 -17.00 36.97
N ASP A 15 -36.66 -17.15 38.28
CA ASP A 15 -36.22 -16.05 39.14
C ASP A 15 -34.74 -15.69 38.92
N ALA A 16 -33.88 -16.64 38.59
CA ALA A 16 -32.48 -16.37 38.22
C ALA A 16 -32.39 -15.63 36.86
N PHE A 17 -33.29 -15.90 35.92
CA PHE A 17 -33.28 -15.25 34.60
C PHE A 17 -33.79 -13.80 34.66
N VAL A 18 -34.74 -13.52 35.53
CA VAL A 18 -35.30 -12.16 35.74
C VAL A 18 -34.30 -11.29 36.50
N HIS A 19 -33.62 -11.81 37.53
CA HIS A 19 -32.58 -11.07 38.26
C HIS A 19 -31.39 -10.68 37.38
N ASN A 20 -30.96 -11.56 36.48
CA ASN A 20 -29.84 -11.29 35.58
C ASN A 20 -30.17 -10.26 34.49
N ARG A 21 -31.42 -10.09 34.09
CA ARG A 21 -31.87 -9.03 33.18
C ARG A 21 -31.94 -7.67 33.88
N ILE A 22 -32.44 -7.61 35.11
CA ILE A 22 -32.52 -6.35 35.89
C ILE A 22 -31.14 -5.83 36.25
N CYS A 23 -30.20 -6.71 36.59
CA CYS A 23 -28.82 -6.34 36.89
C CYS A 23 -28.06 -5.81 35.67
N ARG A 24 -28.32 -6.37 34.47
CA ARG A 24 -27.69 -5.91 33.21
C ARG A 24 -28.24 -4.58 32.73
N THR A 25 -29.53 -4.31 32.90
CA THR A 25 -30.14 -3.01 32.56
C THR A 25 -29.73 -1.90 33.55
N ALA A 26 -29.60 -2.21 34.85
CA ALA A 26 -29.10 -1.27 35.83
C ALA A 26 -27.60 -0.92 35.60
N LEU A 27 -26.78 -1.90 35.19
CA LEU A 27 -25.36 -1.67 34.87
C LEU A 27 -25.18 -0.84 33.59
N LEU A 28 -26.04 -1.02 32.56
CA LEU A 28 -26.04 -0.22 31.34
C LEU A 28 -26.47 1.21 31.57
N LEU A 29 -27.43 1.46 32.46
CA LEU A 29 -27.86 2.80 32.85
C LEU A 29 -26.81 3.52 33.70
N LEU A 30 -26.05 2.82 34.55
CA LEU A 30 -24.97 3.38 35.33
C LEU A 30 -23.78 3.79 34.44
N VAL A 31 -23.46 3.02 33.41
CA VAL A 31 -22.40 3.34 32.44
C VAL A 31 -22.80 4.55 31.58
N LEU A 32 -24.08 4.71 31.25
CA LEU A 32 -24.55 5.87 30.49
C LEU A 32 -24.53 7.19 31.31
N LEU A 33 -24.65 7.10 32.63
CA LEU A 33 -24.60 8.27 33.54
C LEU A 33 -23.18 8.75 33.84
N ILE A 34 -22.17 7.89 33.70
CA ILE A 34 -20.76 8.23 33.93
C ILE A 34 -20.11 8.91 32.70
N THR A 35 -20.69 8.75 31.49
CA THR A 35 -20.17 9.37 30.26
C THR A 35 -20.62 10.81 30.04
N ALA A 36 -21.44 11.39 30.93
CA ALA A 36 -21.90 12.78 30.86
C ALA A 36 -21.02 13.78 31.63
N SER A 37 -19.87 13.35 32.17
CA SER A 37 -18.89 14.24 32.78
C SER A 37 -18.00 14.86 31.70
N SER A 38 -18.35 16.09 31.36
CA SER A 38 -17.59 17.14 30.67
C SER A 38 -16.11 16.84 30.41
N ILE A 39 -15.79 16.38 29.22
CA ILE A 39 -14.47 16.61 28.64
C ILE A 39 -14.51 18.02 28.09
N SER A 40 -14.00 18.98 28.86
CA SER A 40 -13.60 20.30 28.34
C SER A 40 -12.36 20.06 27.49
N ALA A 41 -12.56 19.76 26.21
CA ALA A 41 -11.50 19.85 25.24
C ALA A 41 -11.08 21.30 25.13
N GLN A 42 -9.95 21.66 25.71
CA GLN A 42 -9.23 22.87 25.32
C GLN A 42 -8.81 22.66 23.87
N SER A 43 -9.67 23.12 22.98
CA SER A 43 -9.31 23.38 21.60
C SER A 43 -8.31 24.52 21.63
N SER A 44 -7.02 24.26 21.50
CA SER A 44 -6.06 25.22 21.03
C SER A 44 -6.49 25.58 19.61
N ALA A 45 -7.28 26.63 19.50
CA ALA A 45 -7.65 27.22 18.23
C ALA A 45 -6.34 27.66 17.54
N ILE A 46 -6.01 26.91 16.48
CA ILE A 46 -5.13 27.44 15.45
C ILE A 46 -5.92 28.60 14.87
N GLU A 47 -5.45 29.83 15.14
CA GLU A 47 -6.05 31.01 14.53
C GLU A 47 -6.06 30.83 13.02
N PRO A 48 -7.24 30.93 12.38
CA PRO A 48 -7.27 30.88 10.92
C PRO A 48 -6.48 32.08 10.43
N CYS A 49 -5.52 31.83 9.54
CA CYS A 49 -4.82 32.85 8.78
C CYS A 49 -5.87 33.84 8.27
N GLN A 50 -5.86 35.07 8.81
CA GLN A 50 -6.83 36.10 8.41
C GLN A 50 -6.63 36.34 6.92
N ALA A 51 -7.65 36.01 6.14
CA ALA A 51 -7.69 36.37 4.74
C ALA A 51 -7.56 37.89 4.66
N THR A 52 -6.54 38.39 3.96
CA THR A 52 -6.39 39.79 3.64
C THR A 52 -7.68 40.32 3.04
N PRO A 53 -8.26 41.41 3.53
CA PRO A 53 -9.50 41.94 3.00
C PRO A 53 -9.27 42.33 1.53
N THR A 54 -10.14 41.86 0.65
CA THR A 54 -10.19 42.28 -0.74
C THR A 54 -10.38 43.80 -0.80
N PRO A 55 -9.52 44.56 -1.50
CA PRO A 55 -9.66 45.99 -1.59
C PRO A 55 -10.96 46.36 -2.30
N LYS A 56 -11.76 47.26 -1.68
CA LYS A 56 -12.96 47.80 -2.29
C LYS A 56 -12.58 48.58 -3.56
N PRO A 57 -13.33 48.48 -4.66
CA PRO A 57 -13.08 49.30 -5.85
C PRO A 57 -13.36 50.79 -5.50
N GLY A 58 -12.34 51.60 -5.59
CA GLY A 58 -12.47 53.06 -5.39
C GLY A 58 -11.38 53.74 -4.55
N THR A 59 -10.44 53.01 -3.98
CA THR A 59 -9.31 53.63 -3.27
C THR A 59 -8.14 53.76 -4.25
N SER A 60 -7.77 55.01 -4.57
CA SER A 60 -6.59 55.30 -5.37
C SER A 60 -5.37 54.60 -4.81
N ALA A 61 -4.81 53.65 -5.55
CA ALA A 61 -3.56 53.03 -5.19
C ALA A 61 -2.47 54.11 -5.21
N SER A 62 -1.92 54.43 -4.05
CA SER A 62 -0.69 55.21 -3.95
C SER A 62 0.41 54.42 -4.63
N THR A 63 0.86 54.90 -5.79
CA THR A 63 1.97 54.28 -6.54
C THR A 63 3.23 54.55 -5.73
N THR A 64 3.56 53.69 -4.79
CA THR A 64 4.89 53.65 -4.19
C THR A 64 5.84 53.15 -5.26
N THR A 65 6.68 54.01 -5.79
CA THR A 65 7.79 53.69 -6.66
C THR A 65 8.64 52.61 -5.95
N PRO A 66 8.90 51.44 -6.57
CA PRO A 66 9.71 50.45 -5.89
C PRO A 66 11.08 50.98 -5.60
N THR A 67 11.45 51.06 -4.34
CA THR A 67 12.80 51.41 -3.93
C THR A 67 13.76 50.39 -4.52
N LYS A 68 14.70 50.86 -5.35
CA LYS A 68 15.72 50.00 -5.95
C LYS A 68 16.51 49.34 -4.82
N VAL A 69 16.29 48.05 -4.61
CA VAL A 69 17.05 47.27 -3.63
C VAL A 69 18.28 46.71 -4.37
N ASP A 70 19.46 47.27 -4.05
CA ASP A 70 20.71 46.65 -4.49
C ASP A 70 21.04 45.47 -3.60
N ALA A 71 20.63 44.26 -4.06
CA ALA A 71 20.98 43.03 -3.41
C ALA A 71 22.26 42.44 -4.04
N LYS A 72 23.28 42.21 -3.22
CA LYS A 72 24.45 41.40 -3.62
C LYS A 72 24.18 39.95 -3.27
N ALA A 73 24.07 39.09 -4.30
CA ALA A 73 24.04 37.65 -4.10
C ALA A 73 25.51 37.13 -4.16
N SER A 74 25.90 36.32 -3.19
CA SER A 74 27.13 35.54 -3.24
C SER A 74 26.80 34.06 -3.22
N GLN A 75 27.54 33.27 -3.99
CA GLN A 75 27.41 31.82 -4.02
C GLN A 75 28.77 31.25 -3.63
N THR A 76 28.77 30.34 -2.64
CA THR A 76 29.97 29.58 -2.27
C THR A 76 29.75 28.14 -2.74
N LEU A 77 30.64 27.66 -3.59
CA LEU A 77 30.66 26.26 -4.00
C LEU A 77 31.13 25.43 -2.80
N ILE A 78 30.34 24.42 -2.41
CA ILE A 78 30.71 23.47 -1.37
C ILE A 78 31.29 22.24 -2.06
N ASP A 79 32.61 22.08 -1.95
CA ASP A 79 33.39 20.97 -2.51
C ASP A 79 34.37 20.42 -1.46
N SER A 80 35.24 19.52 -1.89
CA SER A 80 36.24 18.87 -1.03
C SER A 80 37.28 19.82 -0.41
N SER A 81 37.33 21.11 -0.81
CA SER A 81 38.21 22.11 -0.22
C SER A 81 37.69 22.67 1.11
N ILE A 82 36.37 22.47 1.37
CA ILE A 82 35.74 22.87 2.63
C ILE A 82 35.87 21.72 3.62
N PRO A 83 36.59 21.89 4.75
CA PRO A 83 36.71 20.81 5.72
C PRO A 83 35.36 20.49 6.35
N ALA A 84 35.11 19.19 6.55
CA ALA A 84 33.91 18.72 7.22
C ALA A 84 33.87 19.22 8.69
N ASP A 85 32.67 19.54 9.17
CA ASP A 85 32.45 19.91 10.58
C ASP A 85 32.63 18.66 11.47
N PRO A 86 33.61 18.65 12.41
CA PRO A 86 33.86 17.47 13.25
C PRO A 86 32.69 17.07 14.15
N VAL A 87 31.77 18.01 14.51
CA VAL A 87 30.61 17.70 15.30
C VAL A 87 29.57 16.94 14.45
N ILE A 88 29.39 17.39 13.21
CA ILE A 88 28.49 16.73 12.25
C ILE A 88 29.06 15.35 11.87
N GLU A 89 30.36 15.25 11.59
CA GLU A 89 31.00 13.95 11.32
C GLU A 89 30.80 12.94 12.45
N LYS A 90 31.02 13.36 13.70
CA LYS A 90 30.78 12.51 14.87
C LYS A 90 29.31 12.08 14.99
N LEU A 91 28.37 12.96 14.65
CA LEU A 91 26.95 12.65 14.63
C LEU A 91 26.60 11.62 13.54
N LEU A 92 27.21 11.72 12.37
CA LEU A 92 26.94 10.85 11.22
C LEU A 92 27.69 9.50 11.29
N ALA A 93 28.83 9.43 12.01
CA ALA A 93 29.65 8.23 12.08
C ALA A 93 28.90 6.91 12.38
N PRO A 94 27.92 6.86 13.31
CA PRO A 94 27.16 5.62 13.59
C PRO A 94 26.31 5.13 12.42
N TYR A 95 26.01 6.00 11.46
CA TYR A 95 25.17 5.71 10.29
C TYR A 95 25.98 5.44 9.02
N ALA A 96 27.27 5.79 9.02
CA ALA A 96 28.13 5.75 7.83
C ALA A 96 28.18 4.36 7.18
N GLU A 97 28.33 3.30 7.98
CA GLU A 97 28.35 1.91 7.48
C GLU A 97 27.03 1.52 6.79
N LYS A 98 25.91 1.88 7.40
CA LYS A 98 24.59 1.59 6.82
C LYS A 98 24.36 2.35 5.52
N VAL A 99 24.77 3.60 5.45
CA VAL A 99 24.67 4.42 4.23
C VAL A 99 25.60 3.87 3.14
N GLN A 100 26.81 3.46 3.50
CA GLN A 100 27.74 2.84 2.55
C GLN A 100 27.17 1.54 1.97
N ALA A 101 26.49 0.72 2.79
CA ALA A 101 25.83 -0.50 2.32
C ALA A 101 24.76 -0.23 1.26
N LEU A 102 24.11 0.93 1.27
CA LEU A 102 23.14 1.33 0.24
C LEU A 102 23.79 1.62 -1.11
N SER A 103 25.07 1.94 -1.15
CA SER A 103 25.81 2.19 -2.41
C SER A 103 26.22 0.92 -3.15
N LEU A 104 26.02 -0.27 -2.53
CA LEU A 104 26.40 -1.54 -3.13
C LEU A 104 25.55 -1.84 -4.37
N VAL A 105 26.22 -2.20 -5.46
CA VAL A 105 25.56 -2.73 -6.66
C VAL A 105 25.08 -4.15 -6.34
N ILE A 106 23.78 -4.38 -6.49
CA ILE A 106 23.13 -5.66 -6.20
C ILE A 106 22.68 -6.40 -7.45
N GLY A 107 22.76 -5.75 -8.61
CA GLY A 107 22.40 -6.32 -9.91
C GLY A 107 22.47 -5.29 -11.02
N SER A 108 21.84 -5.62 -12.15
CA SER A 108 21.74 -4.74 -13.29
C SER A 108 20.37 -4.81 -13.94
N LEU A 109 19.97 -3.73 -14.60
CA LEU A 109 18.66 -3.52 -15.20
C LEU A 109 18.80 -3.25 -16.70
N GLU A 110 18.07 -4.01 -17.53
CA GLU A 110 17.92 -3.77 -18.96
C GLU A 110 16.59 -3.07 -19.24
N GLY A 111 16.67 -1.83 -19.73
CA GLY A 111 15.54 -0.95 -19.96
C GLY A 111 15.00 -0.31 -18.67
N ASN A 112 14.44 0.87 -18.79
CA ASN A 112 13.92 1.63 -17.65
C ASN A 112 12.68 0.97 -17.04
N LEU A 113 12.64 0.80 -15.73
CA LEU A 113 11.41 0.46 -15.02
C LEU A 113 10.62 1.73 -14.75
N THR A 114 9.38 1.78 -15.23
CA THR A 114 8.51 2.96 -15.06
C THR A 114 7.21 2.58 -14.35
N LYS A 115 6.70 3.49 -13.52
CA LYS A 115 5.45 3.34 -12.80
C LYS A 115 4.22 3.73 -13.63
N THR A 116 4.43 4.21 -14.84
CA THR A 116 3.38 4.71 -15.72
C THR A 116 2.54 3.57 -16.29
N GLY A 117 1.22 3.70 -16.22
CA GLY A 117 0.29 2.75 -16.79
C GLY A 117 -0.42 1.88 -15.76
N VAL A 118 -1.15 0.89 -16.26
CA VAL A 118 -1.95 -0.04 -15.47
C VAL A 118 -1.04 -0.95 -14.65
N GLY A 119 -1.45 -1.26 -13.43
CA GLY A 119 -0.66 -2.13 -12.54
C GLY A 119 0.68 -1.53 -12.12
N ALA A 120 0.79 -0.20 -12.08
CA ALA A 120 2.04 0.53 -11.83
C ALA A 120 3.16 0.23 -12.85
N GLY A 121 2.78 -0.03 -14.10
CA GLY A 121 3.71 -0.21 -15.22
C GLY A 121 4.71 -1.34 -15.03
N SER A 122 5.85 -1.26 -15.74
CA SER A 122 6.92 -2.25 -15.62
C SER A 122 7.53 -2.32 -14.23
N LEU A 123 7.51 -1.21 -13.49
CA LEU A 123 8.00 -1.15 -12.11
C LEU A 123 7.12 -2.00 -11.18
N GLY A 124 5.79 -1.88 -11.30
CA GLY A 124 4.84 -2.69 -10.54
C GLY A 124 4.93 -4.17 -10.89
N HIS A 125 5.10 -4.50 -12.19
CA HIS A 125 5.30 -5.87 -12.64
C HIS A 125 6.56 -6.48 -12.02
N PHE A 126 7.69 -5.81 -12.11
CA PHE A 126 8.94 -6.24 -11.51
C PHE A 126 8.83 -6.51 -10.02
N VAL A 127 8.25 -5.58 -9.26
CA VAL A 127 8.11 -5.71 -7.80
C VAL A 127 7.21 -6.90 -7.44
N THR A 128 6.08 -7.07 -8.13
CA THR A 128 5.16 -8.18 -7.81
C THR A 128 5.67 -9.54 -8.27
N ASP A 129 6.45 -9.60 -9.35
CA ASP A 129 7.14 -10.83 -9.77
C ASP A 129 8.19 -11.25 -8.73
N ALA A 130 8.97 -10.30 -8.22
CA ALA A 130 9.92 -10.54 -7.15
C ALA A 130 9.25 -11.02 -5.86
N ILE A 131 8.16 -10.38 -5.43
CA ILE A 131 7.37 -10.80 -4.27
C ILE A 131 6.86 -12.23 -4.45
N LEU A 132 6.28 -12.55 -5.60
CA LEU A 132 5.70 -13.87 -5.88
C LEU A 132 6.78 -14.95 -5.86
N SER A 133 7.93 -14.69 -6.51
CA SER A 133 9.08 -15.59 -6.55
C SER A 133 9.62 -15.88 -5.15
N GLU A 134 9.95 -14.83 -4.39
CA GLU A 134 10.52 -14.98 -3.06
C GLU A 134 9.54 -15.58 -2.05
N ALA A 135 8.26 -15.26 -2.13
CA ALA A 135 7.25 -15.84 -1.27
C ALA A 135 7.08 -17.36 -1.52
N ARG A 136 7.11 -17.80 -2.78
CA ARG A 136 7.09 -19.21 -3.15
C ARG A 136 8.32 -19.95 -2.62
N LYS A 137 9.50 -19.38 -2.83
CA LYS A 137 10.78 -19.93 -2.39
C LYS A 137 10.82 -20.07 -0.85
N LYS A 138 10.40 -19.02 -0.14
CA LYS A 138 10.49 -18.98 1.33
C LYS A 138 9.44 -19.84 2.02
N SER A 139 8.23 -19.92 1.48
CA SER A 139 7.14 -20.70 2.10
C SER A 139 7.11 -22.16 1.66
N GLY A 140 7.71 -22.52 0.53
CA GLY A 140 7.56 -23.81 -0.12
C GLY A 140 6.13 -24.11 -0.60
N LYS A 141 5.21 -23.12 -0.52
CA LYS A 141 3.79 -23.27 -0.89
C LYS A 141 3.53 -22.82 -2.33
N ARG A 142 2.46 -23.37 -2.93
CA ARG A 142 1.93 -22.85 -4.18
C ARG A 142 1.17 -21.55 -3.93
N ILE A 143 1.85 -20.42 -4.09
CA ILE A 143 1.22 -19.10 -4.02
C ILE A 143 0.79 -18.73 -5.44
N VAL A 144 -0.49 -18.37 -5.62
CA VAL A 144 -1.06 -18.13 -6.96
C VAL A 144 -1.03 -16.66 -7.36
N LEU A 145 -1.03 -15.73 -6.39
CA LEU A 145 -1.09 -14.29 -6.64
C LEU A 145 -0.21 -13.54 -5.66
N ALA A 146 0.54 -12.57 -6.16
CA ALA A 146 1.11 -11.47 -5.38
C ALA A 146 0.39 -10.17 -5.71
N ILE A 147 0.11 -9.33 -4.70
CA ILE A 147 -0.50 -8.02 -4.89
C ILE A 147 0.13 -7.01 -3.95
N THR A 148 0.38 -5.79 -4.45
CA THR A 148 0.80 -4.64 -3.65
C THR A 148 0.24 -3.34 -4.23
N ASN A 149 0.09 -2.32 -3.38
CA ASN A 149 -0.44 -1.03 -3.82
C ASN A 149 0.63 -0.19 -4.51
N ALA A 150 0.24 0.45 -5.61
CA ALA A 150 1.12 1.37 -6.35
C ALA A 150 1.60 2.56 -5.49
N GLY A 151 0.80 3.01 -4.51
CA GLY A 151 1.18 4.09 -3.59
C GLY A 151 2.39 3.76 -2.72
N GLY A 152 2.66 2.47 -2.45
CA GLY A 152 3.84 1.99 -1.72
C GLY A 152 5.14 2.13 -2.50
N LEU A 153 5.08 2.23 -3.83
CA LEU A 153 6.22 2.44 -4.72
C LEU A 153 6.50 3.94 -4.85
N ARG A 154 7.58 4.43 -4.26
CA ARG A 154 7.85 5.87 -4.09
C ARG A 154 8.69 6.52 -5.20
N LYS A 155 9.31 5.70 -6.06
CA LYS A 155 9.95 6.18 -7.31
C LYS A 155 8.97 6.03 -8.48
N ASN A 156 9.06 6.94 -9.44
CA ASN A 156 8.30 6.85 -10.69
C ASN A 156 9.07 6.09 -11.77
N GLU A 157 10.40 6.05 -11.63
CA GLU A 157 11.30 5.40 -12.58
C GLU A 157 12.57 4.92 -11.89
N ILE A 158 13.13 3.81 -12.39
CA ILE A 158 14.50 3.38 -12.17
C ILE A 158 15.15 3.25 -13.55
N ALA A 159 16.22 4.00 -13.79
CA ALA A 159 16.93 3.99 -15.06
C ALA A 159 17.69 2.67 -15.28
N ALA A 160 17.84 2.27 -16.55
CA ALA A 160 18.66 1.14 -16.95
C ALA A 160 20.11 1.32 -16.49
N GLY A 161 20.79 0.21 -16.18
CA GLY A 161 22.17 0.19 -15.72
C GLY A 161 22.34 -0.57 -14.41
N GLU A 162 23.28 -0.13 -13.58
CA GLU A 162 23.52 -0.73 -12.27
C GLU A 162 22.33 -0.52 -11.33
N LEU A 163 21.89 -1.60 -10.70
CA LEU A 163 20.91 -1.53 -9.60
C LEU A 163 21.66 -1.53 -8.27
N ARG A 164 21.45 -0.49 -7.48
CA ARG A 164 22.03 -0.34 -6.14
C ARG A 164 21.01 -0.64 -5.06
N ALA A 165 21.48 -1.00 -3.89
CA ALA A 165 20.61 -1.20 -2.73
C ALA A 165 19.80 0.07 -2.39
N SER A 166 20.37 1.26 -2.63
CA SER A 166 19.70 2.56 -2.49
C SER A 166 18.47 2.69 -3.40
N ASP A 167 18.53 2.19 -4.65
CA ASP A 167 17.38 2.28 -5.56
C ASP A 167 16.16 1.57 -5.00
N ILE A 168 16.37 0.41 -4.39
CA ILE A 168 15.30 -0.41 -3.80
C ILE A 168 14.86 0.19 -2.46
N PHE A 169 15.77 0.77 -1.67
CA PHE A 169 15.43 1.47 -0.44
C PHE A 169 14.55 2.70 -0.72
N GLU A 170 14.92 3.53 -1.70
CA GLU A 170 14.14 4.70 -2.11
C GLU A 170 12.81 4.33 -2.75
N LEU A 171 12.76 3.23 -3.51
CA LEU A 171 11.53 2.71 -4.09
C LEU A 171 10.53 2.29 -3.02
N MET A 172 11.00 1.61 -1.98
CA MET A 172 10.17 1.03 -0.91
C MET A 172 10.73 1.38 0.47
N PRO A 173 10.59 2.63 0.94
CA PRO A 173 11.19 3.08 2.20
C PRO A 173 10.48 2.55 3.46
N PHE A 174 9.36 1.85 3.30
CA PHE A 174 8.57 1.32 4.41
C PHE A 174 9.00 -0.09 4.80
N GLU A 175 8.87 -0.40 6.10
CA GLU A 175 9.13 -1.75 6.66
C GLU A 175 7.90 -2.66 6.57
N ASN A 176 7.28 -2.72 5.38
CA ASN A 176 6.11 -3.57 5.15
C ASN A 176 6.52 -5.04 5.07
N ALA A 177 6.02 -5.86 6.00
CA ALA A 177 6.28 -7.29 6.03
C ALA A 177 5.44 -8.03 4.98
N LEU A 178 6.01 -9.07 4.36
CA LEU A 178 5.24 -9.98 3.52
C LEU A 178 4.47 -10.98 4.37
N ILE A 179 3.21 -11.17 4.04
CA ILE A 179 2.33 -12.18 4.63
C ILE A 179 1.69 -13.02 3.53
N THR A 180 1.47 -14.29 3.82
CA THR A 180 0.59 -15.15 3.01
C THR A 180 -0.74 -15.32 3.73
N LEU A 181 -1.80 -15.50 2.96
CA LEU A 181 -3.12 -15.83 3.48
C LEU A 181 -3.91 -16.65 2.46
N ASP A 182 -4.86 -17.41 2.95
CA ASP A 182 -5.75 -18.24 2.15
C ASP A 182 -7.07 -17.51 1.92
N VAL A 183 -7.47 -17.42 0.65
CA VAL A 183 -8.71 -16.77 0.20
C VAL A 183 -9.50 -17.72 -0.69
N THR A 184 -10.84 -17.62 -0.64
CA THR A 184 -11.70 -18.36 -1.57
C THR A 184 -11.62 -17.74 -2.98
N GLY A 185 -12.03 -18.48 -4.00
CA GLY A 185 -12.07 -17.93 -5.37
C GLY A 185 -13.00 -16.73 -5.50
N VAL A 186 -14.07 -16.65 -4.70
CA VAL A 186 -14.95 -15.46 -4.64
C VAL A 186 -14.16 -14.26 -4.13
N GLN A 187 -13.41 -14.41 -3.03
CA GLN A 187 -12.58 -13.35 -2.45
C GLN A 187 -11.44 -12.95 -3.40
N LEU A 188 -10.82 -13.93 -4.06
CA LEU A 188 -9.76 -13.69 -5.04
C LEU A 188 -10.26 -12.86 -6.23
N LYS A 189 -11.46 -13.16 -6.77
CA LYS A 189 -12.09 -12.36 -7.82
C LYS A 189 -12.37 -10.93 -7.36
N LYS A 190 -12.88 -10.76 -6.12
CA LYS A 190 -13.07 -9.41 -5.54
C LYS A 190 -11.74 -8.66 -5.41
N LEU A 191 -10.67 -9.32 -4.99
CA LEU A 191 -9.35 -8.73 -4.87
C LEU A 191 -8.82 -8.28 -6.23
N LEU A 192 -9.01 -9.07 -7.28
CA LEU A 192 -8.56 -8.73 -8.64
C LEU A 192 -9.34 -7.56 -9.27
N GLN A 193 -10.53 -7.20 -8.75
CA GLN A 193 -11.22 -5.96 -9.14
C GLN A 193 -10.42 -4.68 -8.81
N ILE A 194 -9.46 -4.75 -7.89
CA ILE A 194 -8.54 -3.66 -7.55
C ILE A 194 -7.43 -3.53 -8.60
N GLY A 195 -7.17 -4.59 -9.33
CA GLY A 195 -5.94 -4.93 -10.04
C GLY A 195 -5.47 -3.95 -11.10
N THR A 196 -6.29 -3.02 -11.61
CA THR A 196 -5.79 -2.05 -12.60
C THR A 196 -5.11 -0.84 -11.97
N ARG A 197 -5.40 -0.54 -10.71
CA ARG A 197 -4.78 0.57 -9.96
C ARG A 197 -3.49 0.14 -9.29
N ASP A 198 -3.43 -1.11 -8.87
CA ASP A 198 -2.37 -1.67 -8.07
C ASP A 198 -1.66 -2.80 -8.82
N ALA A 199 -0.44 -3.11 -8.42
CA ALA A 199 0.38 -4.10 -9.08
C ALA A 199 0.04 -5.52 -8.61
N GLN A 200 0.01 -6.46 -9.54
CA GLN A 200 -0.16 -7.88 -9.24
C GLN A 200 0.70 -8.76 -10.16
N SER A 201 0.99 -9.98 -9.70
CA SER A 201 1.59 -11.06 -10.48
C SER A 201 0.89 -12.38 -10.17
N GLY A 202 0.70 -13.19 -11.20
CA GLY A 202 0.04 -14.49 -11.11
C GLY A 202 -1.36 -14.54 -11.75
N ALA A 203 -1.87 -13.41 -12.25
CA ALA A 203 -3.15 -13.37 -12.95
C ALA A 203 -3.08 -12.59 -14.26
N LYS A 204 -3.98 -12.93 -15.18
CA LYS A 204 -4.31 -12.13 -16.35
C LYS A 204 -5.67 -11.49 -16.14
N VAL A 205 -5.75 -10.18 -16.38
CA VAL A 205 -6.93 -9.36 -16.17
C VAL A 205 -7.29 -8.64 -17.46
N GLU A 206 -8.52 -8.81 -17.93
CA GLU A 206 -9.08 -8.04 -19.03
C GLU A 206 -9.93 -6.91 -18.48
N TYR A 207 -9.72 -5.71 -18.98
CA TYR A 207 -10.39 -4.51 -18.49
C TYR A 207 -10.79 -3.57 -19.63
N ARG A 208 -11.74 -2.68 -19.36
CA ARG A 208 -12.10 -1.56 -20.24
C ARG A 208 -12.16 -0.25 -19.46
N TRP A 209 -12.08 0.86 -20.15
CA TRP A 209 -12.38 2.18 -19.60
C TRP A 209 -13.89 2.45 -19.70
N ASN A 210 -14.50 2.85 -18.61
CA ASN A 210 -15.89 3.29 -18.60
C ASN A 210 -16.00 4.81 -18.90
N GLU A 211 -17.24 5.31 -18.95
CA GLU A 211 -17.50 6.72 -19.28
C GLU A 211 -16.91 7.71 -18.28
N GLN A 212 -16.64 7.30 -17.06
CA GLN A 212 -16.04 8.09 -15.98
C GLN A 212 -14.51 7.99 -15.94
N ASN A 213 -13.86 7.52 -17.01
CA ASN A 213 -12.41 7.28 -17.07
C ASN A 213 -11.90 6.37 -15.92
N ARG A 214 -12.72 5.39 -15.51
CA ARG A 214 -12.33 4.37 -14.55
C ARG A 214 -12.24 3.03 -15.24
N THR A 215 -11.33 2.19 -14.79
CA THR A 215 -11.19 0.83 -15.29
C THR A 215 -12.27 -0.08 -14.68
N GLU A 216 -12.86 -0.90 -15.52
CA GLU A 216 -13.82 -1.94 -15.17
C GLU A 216 -13.24 -3.30 -15.57
N ILE A 217 -13.17 -4.25 -14.64
CA ILE A 217 -12.66 -5.59 -14.91
C ILE A 217 -13.74 -6.44 -15.57
N LEU A 218 -13.44 -6.96 -16.73
CA LEU A 218 -14.31 -7.82 -17.52
C LEU A 218 -14.08 -9.29 -17.20
N SER A 219 -12.82 -9.70 -17.11
CA SER A 219 -12.45 -11.07 -16.76
C SER A 219 -11.14 -11.12 -15.98
N SER A 220 -10.96 -12.18 -15.21
CA SER A 220 -9.70 -12.47 -14.54
C SER A 220 -9.46 -13.98 -14.49
N LYS A 221 -8.24 -14.40 -14.84
CA LYS A 221 -7.80 -15.81 -14.85
C LYS A 221 -6.45 -15.90 -14.15
N LEU A 222 -6.20 -17.02 -13.47
CA LEU A 222 -4.89 -17.29 -12.89
C LEU A 222 -3.93 -17.84 -13.93
N LEU A 223 -2.64 -17.58 -13.71
CA LEU A 223 -1.55 -18.24 -14.44
C LEU A 223 -1.07 -19.45 -13.63
N ASP A 224 -1.01 -20.62 -14.28
CA ASP A 224 -0.36 -21.80 -13.69
C ASP A 224 1.18 -21.71 -13.81
N ALA A 225 1.87 -22.73 -13.31
CA ALA A 225 3.33 -22.78 -13.35
C ALA A 225 3.91 -22.83 -14.79
N ASN A 226 3.10 -23.25 -15.77
CA ASN A 226 3.48 -23.34 -17.17
C ASN A 226 3.04 -22.10 -17.98
N GLY A 227 2.43 -21.11 -17.32
CA GLY A 227 1.89 -19.91 -17.96
C GLY A 227 0.53 -20.09 -18.62
N ASN A 228 -0.15 -21.23 -18.42
CA ASN A 228 -1.50 -21.43 -18.94
C ASN A 228 -2.54 -20.71 -18.09
N LEU A 229 -3.57 -20.21 -18.75
CA LEU A 229 -4.68 -19.52 -18.09
C LEU A 229 -5.66 -20.53 -17.51
N GLN A 230 -6.00 -20.34 -16.23
CA GLN A 230 -6.96 -21.15 -15.50
C GLN A 230 -8.09 -20.29 -14.93
N GLU A 231 -9.32 -20.77 -15.07
CA GLU A 231 -10.48 -20.13 -14.45
C GLU A 231 -10.37 -20.18 -12.92
N ILE A 232 -10.81 -19.10 -12.28
CA ILE A 232 -10.89 -19.04 -10.82
C ILE A 232 -12.15 -19.77 -10.38
N ASN A 233 -12.00 -20.92 -9.75
CA ASN A 233 -13.12 -21.66 -9.18
C ASN A 233 -13.56 -20.99 -7.86
N PRO A 234 -14.81 -20.56 -7.73
CA PRO A 234 -15.33 -19.88 -6.54
C PRO A 234 -15.11 -20.63 -5.23
N GLU A 235 -15.22 -21.95 -5.25
CA GLU A 235 -15.18 -22.83 -4.07
C GLU A 235 -13.75 -23.25 -3.67
N THR A 236 -12.78 -23.03 -4.55
CA THR A 236 -11.39 -23.38 -4.27
C THR A 236 -10.74 -22.36 -3.38
N VAL A 237 -9.91 -22.84 -2.44
CA VAL A 237 -9.06 -21.99 -1.59
C VAL A 237 -7.71 -21.80 -2.27
N TYR A 238 -7.28 -20.55 -2.34
CA TYR A 238 -6.04 -20.13 -2.97
C TYR A 238 -5.15 -19.41 -1.96
N THR A 239 -3.87 -19.75 -1.91
CA THR A 239 -2.90 -18.99 -1.11
C THR A 239 -2.34 -17.83 -1.95
N ILE A 240 -2.40 -16.63 -1.39
CA ILE A 240 -1.86 -15.40 -1.97
C ILE A 240 -0.79 -14.79 -1.07
N VAL A 241 0.00 -13.86 -1.61
CA VAL A 241 0.96 -13.04 -0.84
C VAL A 241 0.65 -11.56 -1.03
N THR A 242 0.76 -10.81 0.06
CA THR A 242 0.62 -9.36 0.08
C THR A 242 1.45 -8.77 1.22
N ILE A 243 1.38 -7.45 1.39
CA ILE A 243 2.02 -6.75 2.50
C ILE A 243 1.07 -6.61 3.69
N ASP A 244 1.63 -6.65 4.90
CA ASP A 244 0.88 -6.52 6.16
C ASP A 244 0.12 -5.19 6.27
N TYR A 245 0.64 -4.13 5.66
CA TYR A 245 -0.04 -2.84 5.58
C TYR A 245 -1.41 -2.94 4.90
N LEU A 246 -1.50 -3.61 3.75
CA LEU A 246 -2.79 -3.76 3.03
C LEU A 246 -3.79 -4.62 3.81
N TYR A 247 -3.30 -5.64 4.48
CA TYR A 247 -4.11 -6.45 5.37
C TYR A 247 -4.66 -5.61 6.54
N LYS A 248 -3.82 -4.81 7.20
CA LYS A 248 -4.19 -3.95 8.33
C LYS A 248 -5.09 -2.78 7.94
N LEU A 249 -4.99 -2.30 6.69
CA LEU A 249 -5.75 -1.15 6.20
C LEU A 249 -7.26 -1.35 6.32
N ASN A 250 -7.76 -2.57 6.15
CA ASN A 250 -9.17 -2.99 6.32
C ASN A 250 -10.19 -1.98 5.75
N SER A 251 -9.91 -1.41 4.60
CA SER A 251 -10.77 -0.40 3.99
C SER A 251 -10.82 -0.53 2.47
N GLY A 252 -11.88 -0.01 1.89
CA GLY A 252 -12.09 -0.05 0.44
C GLY A 252 -12.04 -1.47 -0.09
N SER A 253 -11.40 -1.63 -1.22
CA SER A 253 -11.32 -2.92 -1.91
C SER A 253 -10.38 -3.94 -1.22
N TYR A 254 -9.54 -3.50 -0.27
CA TYR A 254 -8.67 -4.39 0.51
C TYR A 254 -9.36 -5.00 1.73
N ALA A 255 -10.57 -4.55 2.09
CA ALA A 255 -11.32 -5.13 3.20
C ALA A 255 -11.53 -6.64 3.05
N VAL A 256 -11.59 -7.15 1.81
CA VAL A 256 -11.69 -8.58 1.52
C VAL A 256 -10.51 -9.40 2.06
N LEU A 257 -9.34 -8.80 2.27
CA LEU A 257 -8.19 -9.49 2.86
C LEU A 257 -8.44 -9.92 4.30
N GLN A 258 -9.27 -9.18 5.06
CA GLN A 258 -9.63 -9.52 6.43
C GLN A 258 -10.53 -10.77 6.54
N GLU A 259 -11.18 -11.15 5.43
CA GLU A 259 -11.96 -12.37 5.33
C GLU A 259 -11.06 -13.62 5.11
N GLY A 260 -9.78 -13.40 4.75
CA GLY A 260 -8.80 -14.45 4.51
C GLY A 260 -8.42 -15.21 5.78
N LYS A 261 -7.99 -16.45 5.62
CA LYS A 261 -7.60 -17.35 6.71
C LYS A 261 -6.11 -17.68 6.66
N ASN A 262 -5.61 -18.34 7.71
CA ASN A 262 -4.25 -18.85 7.78
C ASN A 262 -3.18 -17.79 7.49
N VAL A 263 -3.41 -16.56 7.98
CA VAL A 263 -2.46 -15.46 7.81
C VAL A 263 -1.13 -15.82 8.44
N THR A 264 -0.08 -15.88 7.62
CA THR A 264 1.25 -16.33 8.03
C THR A 264 2.30 -15.33 7.61
N PRO A 265 3.07 -14.74 8.54
CA PRO A 265 4.20 -13.88 8.22
C PRO A 265 5.32 -14.66 7.53
N LEU A 266 5.95 -14.08 6.51
CA LEU A 266 7.13 -14.66 5.87
C LEU A 266 8.45 -14.23 6.53
N ASN A 267 8.40 -13.35 7.53
CA ASN A 267 9.55 -12.80 8.26
C ASN A 267 10.60 -12.16 7.33
N ILE A 268 10.14 -11.53 6.28
CA ILE A 268 10.91 -10.64 5.39
C ILE A 268 10.04 -9.45 5.00
N THR A 269 10.70 -8.33 4.70
CA THR A 269 10.01 -7.16 4.16
C THR A 269 9.84 -7.29 2.65
N ILE A 270 8.97 -6.47 2.06
CA ILE A 270 8.85 -6.34 0.60
C ILE A 270 10.20 -5.93 -0.02
N ARG A 271 10.96 -5.07 0.64
CA ARG A 271 12.29 -4.61 0.21
C ARG A 271 13.30 -5.76 0.20
N ASP A 272 13.31 -6.60 1.25
CA ASP A 272 14.17 -7.78 1.29
C ASP A 272 13.85 -8.75 0.15
N ALA A 273 12.55 -8.98 -0.10
CA ALA A 273 12.13 -9.88 -1.18
C ALA A 273 12.64 -9.40 -2.55
N VAL A 274 12.47 -8.11 -2.86
CA VAL A 274 12.95 -7.54 -4.13
C VAL A 274 14.47 -7.56 -4.21
N THR A 275 15.16 -7.25 -3.12
CA THR A 275 16.62 -7.30 -3.06
C THR A 275 17.16 -8.72 -3.25
N ASN A 276 16.53 -9.72 -2.62
CA ASN A 276 16.91 -11.12 -2.77
C ASN A 276 16.70 -11.60 -4.20
N TYR A 277 15.54 -11.27 -4.78
CA TYR A 277 15.23 -11.60 -6.16
C TYR A 277 16.29 -11.05 -7.14
N ILE A 278 16.67 -9.78 -7.00
CA ILE A 278 17.74 -9.17 -7.83
C ILE A 278 19.05 -9.93 -7.67
N LYS A 279 19.45 -10.24 -6.44
CA LYS A 279 20.69 -10.99 -6.15
C LYS A 279 20.67 -12.39 -6.74
N ASP A 280 19.53 -13.09 -6.67
CA ASP A 280 19.37 -14.43 -7.23
C ASP A 280 19.46 -14.41 -8.76
N GLU A 281 18.82 -13.45 -9.41
CA GLU A 281 18.92 -13.27 -10.87
C GLU A 281 20.36 -12.96 -11.28
N THR A 282 21.03 -12.07 -10.55
CA THR A 282 22.45 -11.71 -10.79
C THR A 282 23.38 -12.92 -10.59
N ALA A 283 23.18 -13.70 -9.52
CA ALA A 283 23.97 -14.90 -9.26
C ALA A 283 23.77 -15.98 -10.35
N ALA A 284 22.59 -15.99 -10.99
CA ALA A 284 22.31 -16.85 -12.12
C ALA A 284 22.78 -16.27 -13.47
N GLY A 285 23.53 -15.17 -13.47
CA GLY A 285 24.02 -14.52 -14.70
C GLY A 285 22.95 -13.79 -15.50
N ARG A 286 21.81 -13.46 -14.90
CA ARG A 286 20.70 -12.78 -15.57
C ARG A 286 20.60 -11.32 -15.11
N HIS A 287 20.09 -10.48 -16.01
CA HIS A 287 19.76 -9.07 -15.72
C HIS A 287 18.28 -8.93 -15.44
N ILE A 288 17.92 -7.99 -14.58
CA ILE A 288 16.52 -7.59 -14.43
C ILE A 288 16.08 -6.90 -15.72
N GLN A 289 14.92 -7.29 -16.24
CA GLN A 289 14.39 -6.75 -17.48
C GLN A 289 13.13 -5.93 -17.22
N SER A 290 13.07 -4.76 -17.85
CA SER A 290 11.84 -3.99 -17.92
C SER A 290 10.85 -4.69 -18.85
N ARG A 291 9.76 -5.22 -18.30
CA ARG A 291 8.73 -5.92 -19.07
C ARG A 291 7.34 -5.35 -18.79
N ILE A 292 6.63 -5.10 -19.88
CA ILE A 292 5.17 -5.01 -19.88
C ILE A 292 4.69 -6.26 -20.60
N ASP A 293 4.04 -7.15 -19.88
CA ASP A 293 3.45 -8.37 -20.42
C ASP A 293 1.93 -8.24 -20.55
N ASN A 294 1.27 -9.31 -20.99
CA ASN A 294 -0.17 -9.32 -21.19
C ASN A 294 -0.96 -9.67 -19.92
N ARG A 295 -0.44 -9.37 -18.73
CA ARG A 295 -1.19 -9.56 -17.48
C ARG A 295 -2.36 -8.60 -17.32
N TYR A 296 -2.31 -7.47 -18.01
CA TYR A 296 -3.41 -6.53 -18.15
C TYR A 296 -3.69 -6.32 -19.63
N VAL A 297 -4.91 -6.64 -20.07
CA VAL A 297 -5.34 -6.51 -21.46
C VAL A 297 -6.51 -5.54 -21.54
N GLN A 298 -6.30 -4.43 -22.23
CA GLN A 298 -7.36 -3.47 -22.50
C GLN A 298 -8.28 -3.98 -23.61
N ILE A 299 -9.58 -3.97 -23.36
CA ILE A 299 -10.62 -4.27 -24.33
C ILE A 299 -11.36 -2.99 -24.68
N GLY A 300 -11.35 -2.64 -25.97
CA GLY A 300 -12.00 -1.42 -26.48
C GLY A 300 -11.13 -0.16 -26.38
N PRO A 301 -11.75 1.04 -26.47
CA PRO A 301 -11.03 2.31 -26.53
C PRO A 301 -10.34 2.66 -25.22
N GLY A 302 -9.30 3.49 -25.30
CA GLY A 302 -8.59 4.06 -24.16
C GLY A 302 -9.45 5.07 -23.38
N PRO A 303 -8.86 5.68 -22.32
CA PRO A 303 -9.53 6.72 -21.58
C PRO A 303 -9.86 7.91 -22.48
N LYS A 304 -11.00 8.56 -22.22
CA LYS A 304 -11.37 9.79 -22.93
C LYS A 304 -10.34 10.87 -22.60
N GLN A 305 -9.80 11.51 -23.63
CA GLN A 305 -8.95 12.69 -23.42
C GLN A 305 -9.84 13.83 -22.90
N GLU A 306 -9.44 14.41 -21.78
CA GLU A 306 -10.05 15.66 -21.33
C GLU A 306 -9.66 16.74 -22.35
N THR A 307 -10.64 17.27 -23.08
CA THR A 307 -10.44 18.48 -23.87
C THR A 307 -10.12 19.59 -22.87
N PRO A 308 -8.99 20.31 -23.02
CA PRO A 308 -8.74 21.48 -22.19
C PRO A 308 -9.91 22.46 -22.37
N PRO A 309 -10.32 23.13 -21.29
CA PRO A 309 -11.35 24.16 -21.39
C PRO A 309 -10.90 25.17 -22.50
N ASN A 310 -11.78 25.45 -23.44
CA ASN A 310 -11.55 26.54 -24.42
C ASN A 310 -11.49 27.84 -23.62
N ASP A 311 -10.30 28.44 -23.54
CA ASP A 311 -10.12 29.80 -23.03
C ASP A 311 -10.83 30.84 -23.89
#